data_60dc70cde26ff21e405562fb42ae4019
#
_entry.id   60dc70cde26ff21e405562fb42ae4019
#
_cell.length_a   1.000
_cell.length_b   1.000
_cell.length_c   1.000
_cell.angle_alpha   90.00
_cell.angle_beta   90.00
_cell.angle_gamma   90.00
#
_symmetry.space_group_name_H-M   'P 1'
#
loop_
_entity.id
_entity.type
_entity.pdbx_description
1 polymer ?
#
loop_
_entity_poly.entity_id
_entity_poly.type
_entity_poly.pdbx_seq_one_letter_code
_entity_poly.pdbx_strand_id
1 'polypeptide(L)'
;MTAVYTWDVFSTLDGFGSYGEHGDWGGYWGKQGPQLLAHRAGLFATPQRMVFGATTFRENAEIMTSGLDPHTLDEWNVRTMQSPATVISSTLTDTLGWPDATIVRGDGADIVRRLKAESDVPLRSQASLSLNRSLMAAGLVDRVQVTIFPVISGRSGTSPIFAGAADFDLELLESRTLDGHILELTYRPTLH
;
A
#
# COMPACT_ATOMS: atom_id res chain seq x y z
N MET A 1 11.07 -18.34 -10.90
CA MET A 1 10.76 -17.89 -9.52
C MET A 1 9.57 -16.96 -9.61
N THR A 2 8.60 -17.05 -8.72
CA THR A 2 7.45 -16.14 -8.72
C THR A 2 7.86 -14.79 -8.09
N ALA A 3 7.31 -13.69 -8.58
CA ALA A 3 7.56 -12.37 -8.02
C ALA A 3 7.06 -12.26 -6.57
N VAL A 4 7.82 -11.59 -5.72
CA VAL A 4 7.43 -11.33 -4.32
C VAL A 4 6.34 -10.26 -4.30
N TYR A 5 5.24 -10.53 -3.60
CA TYR A 5 4.16 -9.59 -3.38
C TYR A 5 4.24 -9.01 -1.95
N THR A 6 4.37 -7.70 -1.86
CA THR A 6 4.38 -6.97 -0.57
C THR A 6 3.12 -6.13 -0.44
N TRP A 7 2.35 -6.35 0.62
CA TRP A 7 1.31 -5.44 1.07
C TRP A 7 1.93 -4.41 2.02
N ASP A 8 1.88 -3.14 1.65
CA ASP A 8 2.46 -2.00 2.35
C ASP A 8 1.34 -1.12 2.90
N VAL A 9 1.29 -0.89 4.19
CA VAL A 9 0.21 -0.16 4.83
C VAL A 9 0.70 0.71 5.98
N PHE A 10 0.19 1.94 6.06
CA PHE A 10 0.32 2.79 7.23
C PHE A 10 -0.75 2.45 8.26
N SER A 11 -0.39 2.54 9.53
CA SER A 11 -1.25 2.19 10.64
C SER A 11 -1.10 3.16 11.80
N THR A 12 -2.20 3.49 12.45
CA THR A 12 -2.16 3.96 13.84
C THR A 12 -1.80 2.79 14.76
N LEU A 13 -1.40 3.07 16.00
CA LEU A 13 -1.09 2.04 16.99
C LEU A 13 -2.30 1.12 17.28
N ASP A 14 -3.51 1.66 17.19
CA ASP A 14 -4.78 0.94 17.36
C ASP A 14 -5.34 0.32 16.07
N GLY A 15 -4.54 0.27 14.97
CA GLY A 15 -4.79 -0.56 13.81
C GLY A 15 -5.67 0.05 12.71
N PHE A 16 -5.72 1.37 12.59
CA PHE A 16 -6.48 2.04 11.53
C PHE A 16 -5.57 2.57 10.42
N GLY A 17 -5.96 2.34 9.18
CA GLY A 17 -5.27 2.83 7.98
C GLY A 17 -5.51 4.30 7.69
N SER A 18 -6.51 4.90 8.32
CA SER A 18 -6.83 6.33 8.20
C SER A 18 -7.45 6.86 9.49
N TYR A 19 -7.27 8.13 9.77
CA TYR A 19 -7.90 8.86 10.87
C TYR A 19 -7.96 10.37 10.56
N GLY A 20 -8.81 11.11 11.25
CA GLY A 20 -8.98 12.54 11.03
C GLY A 20 -9.87 12.88 9.83
N GLU A 21 -9.71 14.08 9.27
CA GLU A 21 -10.51 14.58 8.15
C GLU A 21 -10.00 14.05 6.80
N HIS A 22 -10.90 13.99 5.81
CA HIS A 22 -10.53 13.61 4.45
C HIS A 22 -9.55 14.62 3.83
N GLY A 23 -8.56 14.14 3.09
CA GLY A 23 -7.64 14.97 2.33
C GLY A 23 -6.20 15.03 2.86
N ASP A 24 -5.93 14.42 4.02
CA ASP A 24 -4.60 14.39 4.64
C ASP A 24 -4.01 12.97 4.63
N TRP A 25 -3.97 12.31 3.47
CA TRP A 25 -3.38 10.95 3.34
C TRP A 25 -3.69 10.03 4.52
N GLY A 26 -4.95 10.03 4.94
CA GLY A 26 -5.39 9.30 6.11
C GLY A 26 -4.87 9.83 7.44
N GLY A 27 -4.40 11.08 7.50
CA GLY A 27 -3.87 11.72 8.72
C GLY A 27 -2.35 11.56 8.91
N TYR A 28 -1.64 10.99 7.94
CA TYR A 28 -0.22 10.66 8.12
C TYR A 28 0.75 11.66 7.48
N TRP A 29 0.31 12.53 6.58
CA TRP A 29 1.19 13.41 5.82
C TRP A 29 2.14 14.23 6.70
N GLY A 30 1.61 15.02 7.62
CA GLY A 30 2.40 15.86 8.51
C GLY A 30 3.18 15.13 9.61
N LYS A 31 3.16 13.78 9.61
CA LYS A 31 3.83 12.93 10.63
C LYS A 31 5.01 12.15 10.09
N GLN A 32 5.29 12.27 8.80
CA GLN A 32 6.43 11.61 8.18
C GLN A 32 7.69 12.43 8.43
N GLY A 33 8.66 11.83 9.12
CA GLY A 33 9.95 12.46 9.36
C GLY A 33 10.99 12.12 8.28
N PRO A 34 12.17 12.76 8.32
CA PRO A 34 13.18 12.64 7.25
C PRO A 34 13.74 11.23 7.07
N GLN A 35 13.82 10.42 8.14
CA GLN A 35 14.30 9.03 8.02
C GLN A 35 13.28 8.16 7.32
N LEU A 36 11.98 8.31 7.65
CA LEU A 36 10.91 7.60 6.95
C LEU A 36 10.88 7.99 5.48
N LEU A 37 10.92 9.28 5.16
CA LEU A 37 10.90 9.76 3.78
C LEU A 37 12.08 9.25 2.97
N ALA A 38 13.31 9.29 3.51
CA ALA A 38 14.50 8.76 2.85
C ALA A 38 14.42 7.23 2.65
N HIS A 39 13.92 6.50 3.66
CA HIS A 39 13.73 5.06 3.57
C HIS A 39 12.72 4.70 2.47
N ARG A 40 11.59 5.38 2.42
CA ARG A 40 10.58 5.16 1.38
C ARG A 40 11.10 5.54 -0.01
N ALA A 41 11.80 6.65 -0.15
CA ALA A 41 12.45 7.02 -1.42
C ALA A 41 13.37 5.90 -1.93
N GLY A 42 14.15 5.27 -1.04
CA GLY A 42 14.98 4.11 -1.35
C GLY A 42 14.15 2.88 -1.78
N LEU A 43 13.06 2.56 -1.08
CA LEU A 43 12.18 1.44 -1.44
C LEU A 43 11.56 1.62 -2.84
N PHE A 44 11.14 2.83 -3.18
CA PHE A 44 10.52 3.13 -4.47
C PHE A 44 11.53 3.48 -5.58
N ALA A 45 12.82 3.54 -5.28
CA ALA A 45 13.87 3.64 -6.28
C ALA A 45 14.10 2.31 -7.03
N THR A 46 13.75 1.19 -6.41
CA THR A 46 13.89 -0.14 -7.02
C THR A 46 12.72 -0.40 -7.96
N PRO A 47 12.98 -0.89 -9.19
CA PRO A 47 11.92 -1.26 -10.13
C PRO A 47 10.93 -2.22 -9.49
N GLN A 48 9.64 -1.89 -9.56
CA GLN A 48 8.54 -2.69 -9.04
C GLN A 48 7.25 -2.35 -9.78
N ARG A 49 6.26 -3.22 -9.71
CA ARG A 49 4.91 -2.97 -10.23
C ARG A 49 3.94 -2.75 -9.09
N MET A 50 3.18 -1.67 -9.18
CA MET A 50 2.12 -1.39 -8.21
C MET A 50 0.87 -2.21 -8.51
N VAL A 51 0.17 -2.64 -7.47
CA VAL A 51 -1.12 -3.34 -7.57
C VAL A 51 -2.12 -2.61 -6.70
N PHE A 52 -3.19 -2.12 -7.28
CA PHE A 52 -4.21 -1.33 -6.59
C PHE A 52 -5.61 -1.92 -6.73
N GLY A 53 -6.41 -1.76 -5.67
CA GLY A 53 -7.85 -1.76 -5.76
C GLY A 53 -8.36 -0.39 -6.23
N ALA A 54 -9.62 -0.33 -6.70
CA ALA A 54 -10.20 0.86 -7.32
C ALA A 54 -10.19 2.11 -6.42
N THR A 55 -10.49 1.96 -5.13
CA THR A 55 -10.58 3.10 -4.19
C THR A 55 -9.22 3.76 -4.02
N THR A 56 -8.22 3.01 -3.62
CA THR A 56 -6.86 3.53 -3.43
C THR A 56 -6.28 4.10 -4.73
N PHE A 57 -6.60 3.50 -5.87
CA PHE A 57 -6.16 4.03 -7.16
C PHE A 57 -6.78 5.40 -7.45
N ARG A 58 -8.10 5.59 -7.22
CA ARG A 58 -8.75 6.89 -7.39
C ARG A 58 -8.15 7.95 -6.46
N GLU A 59 -7.98 7.63 -5.18
CA GLU A 59 -7.39 8.54 -4.21
C GLU A 59 -5.99 9.02 -4.64
N ASN A 60 -5.14 8.11 -5.12
CA ASN A 60 -3.82 8.48 -5.65
C ASN A 60 -3.92 9.31 -6.93
N ALA A 61 -4.82 8.98 -7.85
CA ALA A 61 -5.02 9.72 -9.08
C ALA A 61 -5.59 11.13 -8.83
N GLU A 62 -6.48 11.29 -7.86
CA GLU A 62 -7.00 12.60 -7.43
C GLU A 62 -5.88 13.51 -6.95
N ILE A 63 -4.91 12.98 -6.22
CA ILE A 63 -3.74 13.73 -5.78
C ILE A 63 -2.91 14.20 -6.98
N MET A 64 -2.68 13.33 -7.96
CA MET A 64 -1.94 13.68 -9.18
C MET A 64 -2.64 14.82 -9.97
N THR A 65 -3.97 14.85 -9.94
CA THR A 65 -4.79 15.81 -10.71
C THR A 65 -5.23 17.03 -9.90
N SER A 66 -4.98 17.06 -8.60
CA SER A 66 -5.41 18.12 -7.67
C SER A 66 -4.76 19.50 -7.93
N GLY A 67 -3.78 19.57 -8.82
CA GLY A 67 -3.03 20.81 -9.08
C GLY A 67 -2.04 21.17 -7.96
N LEU A 68 -1.79 20.27 -7.02
CA LEU A 68 -0.70 20.41 -6.06
C LEU A 68 0.61 20.56 -6.81
N ASP A 69 1.44 21.50 -6.37
CA ASP A 69 2.79 21.62 -6.89
C ASP A 69 3.52 20.27 -6.69
N PRO A 70 4.03 19.64 -7.77
CA PRO A 70 4.79 18.39 -7.63
C PRO A 70 5.95 18.47 -6.64
N HIS A 71 6.49 19.68 -6.40
CA HIS A 71 7.53 19.92 -5.39
C HIS A 71 7.03 19.82 -3.94
N THR A 72 5.70 19.81 -3.72
CA THR A 72 5.12 19.56 -2.39
C THR A 72 4.94 18.09 -2.09
N LEU A 73 5.03 17.22 -3.12
CA LEU A 73 4.96 15.78 -2.96
C LEU A 73 6.33 15.20 -2.60
N ASP A 74 6.33 14.29 -1.66
CA ASP A 74 7.55 13.55 -1.33
C ASP A 74 8.02 12.70 -2.51
N GLU A 75 9.32 12.54 -2.66
CA GLU A 75 9.93 11.81 -3.78
C GLU A 75 9.36 10.39 -3.96
N TRP A 76 9.06 9.69 -2.88
CA TRP A 76 8.51 8.35 -2.97
C TRP A 76 7.07 8.33 -3.54
N ASN A 77 6.28 9.38 -3.29
CA ASN A 77 4.94 9.54 -3.89
C ASN A 77 5.05 9.75 -5.41
N VAL A 78 5.95 10.64 -5.82
CA VAL A 78 6.21 10.88 -7.26
C VAL A 78 6.65 9.58 -7.94
N ARG A 79 7.55 8.82 -7.35
CA ARG A 79 8.02 7.53 -7.87
C ARG A 79 6.90 6.50 -7.93
N THR A 80 6.03 6.44 -6.92
CA THR A 80 4.86 5.56 -6.92
C THR A 80 3.97 5.86 -8.13
N MET A 81 3.67 7.14 -8.36
CA MET A 81 2.79 7.61 -9.44
C MET A 81 3.38 7.41 -10.84
N GLN A 82 4.70 7.26 -10.94
CA GLN A 82 5.41 6.95 -12.18
C GLN A 82 5.64 5.44 -12.39
N SER A 83 5.36 4.63 -11.38
CA SER A 83 5.55 3.18 -11.46
C SER A 83 4.49 2.51 -12.31
N PRO A 84 4.85 1.44 -13.06
CA PRO A 84 3.86 0.58 -13.70
C PRO A 84 2.81 0.10 -12.70
N ALA A 85 1.54 0.17 -13.06
CA ALA A 85 0.46 -0.21 -12.16
C ALA A 85 -0.53 -1.17 -12.79
N THR A 86 -1.01 -2.14 -12.01
CA THR A 86 -2.16 -2.96 -12.33
C THR A 86 -3.29 -2.61 -11.38
N VAL A 87 -4.42 -2.18 -11.92
CA VAL A 87 -5.60 -1.78 -11.15
C VAL A 87 -6.67 -2.84 -11.29
N ILE A 88 -7.01 -3.50 -10.19
CA ILE A 88 -8.05 -4.53 -10.19
C ILE A 88 -9.38 -3.86 -9.88
N SER A 89 -10.22 -3.75 -10.91
CA SER A 89 -11.52 -3.06 -10.80
C SER A 89 -12.52 -3.53 -11.83
N SER A 90 -13.78 -3.70 -11.41
CA SER A 90 -14.92 -3.94 -12.29
C SER A 90 -15.60 -2.64 -12.77
N THR A 91 -15.33 -1.51 -12.10
CA THR A 91 -16.06 -0.24 -12.29
C THR A 91 -15.25 0.86 -12.95
N LEU A 92 -13.91 0.84 -12.83
CA LEU A 92 -13.05 1.82 -13.50
C LEU A 92 -13.04 1.59 -15.01
N THR A 93 -13.09 2.68 -15.77
CA THR A 93 -13.13 2.67 -17.24
C THR A 93 -11.90 3.31 -17.87
N ASP A 94 -11.17 4.13 -17.13
CA ASP A 94 -9.93 4.75 -17.59
C ASP A 94 -8.89 4.86 -16.47
N THR A 95 -7.65 5.14 -16.83
CA THR A 95 -6.49 5.16 -15.94
C THR A 95 -6.29 6.49 -15.22
N LEU A 96 -7.25 7.40 -15.29
CA LEU A 96 -7.25 8.67 -14.57
C LEU A 96 -5.94 9.47 -14.70
N GLY A 97 -5.29 9.39 -15.87
CA GLY A 97 -4.02 10.07 -16.15
C GLY A 97 -2.77 9.36 -15.60
N TRP A 98 -2.87 8.18 -15.02
CA TRP A 98 -1.69 7.42 -14.61
C TRP A 98 -0.91 6.92 -15.83
N PRO A 99 0.42 7.24 -15.97
CA PRO A 99 1.14 7.06 -17.22
C PRO A 99 1.25 5.61 -17.71
N ASP A 100 1.44 4.67 -16.78
CA ASP A 100 1.62 3.25 -17.09
C ASP A 100 0.72 2.40 -16.18
N ALA A 101 -0.58 2.58 -16.31
CA ALA A 101 -1.57 1.78 -15.61
C ALA A 101 -2.37 0.90 -16.56
N THR A 102 -2.68 -0.31 -16.09
CA THR A 102 -3.57 -1.24 -16.77
C THR A 102 -4.72 -1.62 -15.85
N ILE A 103 -5.96 -1.42 -16.28
CA ILE A 103 -7.14 -1.86 -15.55
C ILE A 103 -7.46 -3.29 -15.96
N VAL A 104 -7.54 -4.19 -14.97
CA VAL A 104 -7.85 -5.60 -15.18
C VAL A 104 -9.13 -5.94 -14.43
N ARG A 105 -10.05 -6.61 -15.12
CA ARG A 105 -11.32 -7.10 -14.57
C ARG A 105 -11.23 -8.58 -14.27
N GLY A 106 -11.87 -8.99 -13.19
CA GLY A 106 -11.96 -10.40 -12.79
C GLY A 106 -11.65 -10.60 -11.32
N ASP A 107 -11.46 -11.86 -10.95
CA ASP A 107 -11.08 -12.24 -9.59
C ASP A 107 -9.66 -11.74 -9.24
N GLY A 108 -9.54 -11.05 -8.11
CA GLY A 108 -8.27 -10.44 -7.69
C GLY A 108 -7.17 -11.46 -7.42
N ALA A 109 -7.52 -12.61 -6.86
CA ALA A 109 -6.55 -13.66 -6.56
C ALA A 109 -6.01 -14.30 -7.85
N ASP A 110 -6.87 -14.54 -8.84
CA ASP A 110 -6.44 -15.09 -10.14
C ASP A 110 -5.55 -14.11 -10.90
N ILE A 111 -5.90 -12.82 -10.88
CA ILE A 111 -5.09 -11.76 -11.51
C ILE A 111 -3.71 -11.69 -10.85
N VAL A 112 -3.64 -11.63 -9.51
CA VAL A 112 -2.36 -11.51 -8.80
C VAL A 112 -1.53 -12.79 -8.91
N ARG A 113 -2.15 -13.97 -8.92
CA ARG A 113 -1.44 -15.23 -9.15
C ARG A 113 -0.73 -15.23 -10.51
N ARG A 114 -1.41 -14.75 -11.55
CA ARG A 114 -0.82 -14.60 -12.88
C ARG A 114 0.29 -13.55 -12.89
N LEU A 115 0.05 -12.36 -12.30
CA LEU A 115 1.08 -11.31 -12.19
C LEU A 115 2.33 -11.82 -11.48
N LYS A 116 2.18 -12.58 -10.38
CA LYS A 116 3.33 -13.17 -9.67
C LYS A 116 4.12 -14.15 -10.53
N ALA A 117 3.44 -14.90 -11.42
CA ALA A 117 4.10 -15.86 -12.31
C ALA A 117 4.82 -15.19 -13.50
N GLU A 118 4.32 -14.06 -13.97
CA GLU A 118 4.76 -13.40 -15.20
C GLU A 118 5.70 -12.20 -14.95
N SER A 119 5.71 -11.63 -13.74
CA SER A 119 6.47 -10.41 -13.47
C SER A 119 7.95 -10.70 -13.20
N ASP A 120 8.81 -9.95 -13.88
CA ASP A 120 10.25 -9.93 -13.64
C ASP A 120 10.68 -9.03 -12.49
N VAL A 121 9.75 -8.24 -11.95
CA VAL A 121 9.96 -7.31 -10.85
C VAL A 121 9.02 -7.60 -9.67
N PRO A 122 9.38 -7.21 -8.44
CA PRO A 122 8.49 -7.34 -7.29
C PRO A 122 7.16 -6.61 -7.49
N LEU A 123 6.12 -7.12 -6.86
CA LEU A 123 4.80 -6.52 -6.79
C LEU A 123 4.61 -5.83 -5.44
N ARG A 124 4.09 -4.61 -5.44
CA ARG A 124 3.79 -3.87 -4.21
C ARG A 124 2.37 -3.30 -4.27
N SER A 125 1.65 -3.44 -3.19
CA SER A 125 0.32 -2.83 -3.03
C SER A 125 0.33 -1.92 -1.82
N GLN A 126 0.00 -0.65 -2.03
CA GLN A 126 -0.21 0.29 -0.93
C GLN A 126 -1.68 0.29 -0.53
N ALA A 127 -1.95 0.38 0.76
CA ALA A 127 -3.29 0.39 1.32
C ALA A 127 -4.19 -0.71 0.72
N SER A 128 -5.10 -0.39 -0.17
CA SER A 128 -5.98 -1.34 -0.89
C SER A 128 -6.53 -2.45 0.01
N LEU A 129 -7.04 -2.09 1.19
CA LEU A 129 -7.28 -2.99 2.32
C LEU A 129 -8.15 -4.21 1.97
N SER A 130 -9.27 -3.98 1.28
CA SER A 130 -10.19 -5.06 0.91
C SER A 130 -9.53 -6.06 -0.05
N LEU A 131 -8.81 -5.55 -1.07
CA LEU A 131 -8.07 -6.39 -2.01
C LEU A 131 -7.02 -7.22 -1.25
N ASN A 132 -6.20 -6.58 -0.45
CA ASN A 132 -5.08 -7.25 0.21
C ASN A 132 -5.52 -8.27 1.28
N ARG A 133 -6.64 -8.04 1.98
CA ARG A 133 -7.23 -9.05 2.87
C ARG A 133 -7.65 -10.31 2.09
N SER A 134 -8.27 -10.13 0.93
CA SER A 134 -8.63 -11.26 0.06
C SER A 134 -7.41 -11.99 -0.48
N LEU A 135 -6.35 -11.26 -0.85
CA LEU A 135 -5.09 -11.85 -1.32
C LEU A 135 -4.34 -12.59 -0.21
N MET A 136 -4.37 -12.09 1.03
CA MET A 136 -3.84 -12.81 2.18
C MET A 136 -4.57 -14.14 2.39
N ALA A 137 -5.91 -14.12 2.39
CA ALA A 137 -6.72 -15.35 2.52
C ALA A 137 -6.45 -16.35 1.39
N ALA A 138 -6.05 -15.88 0.20
CA ALA A 138 -5.65 -16.72 -0.93
C ALA A 138 -4.16 -17.15 -0.89
N GLY A 139 -3.39 -16.81 0.15
CA GLY A 139 -1.97 -17.14 0.27
C GLY A 139 -1.06 -16.46 -0.75
N LEU A 140 -1.45 -15.28 -1.26
CA LEU A 140 -0.74 -14.59 -2.33
C LEU A 140 0.14 -13.44 -1.83
N VAL A 141 -0.01 -13.03 -0.59
CA VAL A 141 0.82 -12.00 0.05
C VAL A 141 2.03 -12.66 0.71
N ASP A 142 3.22 -12.37 0.19
CA ASP A 142 4.47 -12.92 0.73
C ASP A 142 4.98 -12.10 1.91
N ARG A 143 4.69 -10.80 1.91
CA ARG A 143 5.12 -9.86 2.96
C ARG A 143 4.01 -8.88 3.30
N VAL A 144 3.78 -8.67 4.58
CA VAL A 144 2.97 -7.57 5.12
C VAL A 144 3.92 -6.57 5.77
N GLN A 145 4.05 -5.39 5.19
CA GLN A 145 4.87 -4.29 5.70
C GLN A 145 3.95 -3.26 6.34
N VAL A 146 4.03 -3.10 7.65
CA VAL A 146 3.19 -2.18 8.42
C VAL A 146 4.06 -1.07 8.99
N THR A 147 3.80 0.17 8.61
CA THR A 147 4.43 1.35 9.21
C THR A 147 3.49 1.90 10.28
N ILE A 148 3.85 1.74 11.54
CA ILE A 148 3.05 2.13 12.70
C ILE A 148 3.48 3.50 13.18
N PHE A 149 2.55 4.46 13.09
CA PHE A 149 2.73 5.80 13.64
C PHE A 149 2.32 5.84 15.12
N PRO A 150 2.95 6.66 15.95
CA PRO A 150 2.67 6.77 17.37
C PRO A 150 1.39 7.57 17.63
N VAL A 151 0.28 7.07 17.11
CA VAL A 151 -1.06 7.67 17.19
C VAL A 151 -2.05 6.62 17.66
N ILE A 152 -2.91 6.98 18.59
CA ILE A 152 -4.15 6.28 18.91
C ILE A 152 -5.28 7.11 18.33
N SER A 153 -5.97 6.59 17.34
CA SER A 153 -7.01 7.31 16.61
C SER A 153 -8.38 7.26 17.32
N GLY A 154 -8.62 6.20 18.08
CA GLY A 154 -9.82 6.07 18.88
C GLY A 154 -11.11 6.34 18.10
N ARG A 155 -11.74 7.52 18.35
CA ARG A 155 -13.01 7.89 17.70
C ARG A 155 -12.88 8.35 16.25
N SER A 156 -11.71 8.84 15.85
CA SER A 156 -11.47 9.35 14.49
C SER A 156 -10.90 8.30 13.55
N GLY A 157 -10.59 7.11 14.07
CA GLY A 157 -10.07 6.00 13.27
C GLY A 157 -11.09 5.50 12.26
N THR A 158 -10.67 5.40 11.00
CA THR A 158 -11.42 4.84 9.90
C THR A 158 -10.56 3.79 9.19
N SER A 159 -11.17 2.95 8.36
CA SER A 159 -10.43 1.96 7.59
C SER A 159 -9.60 1.00 8.46
N PRO A 160 -10.22 0.22 9.35
CA PRO A 160 -9.48 -0.77 10.16
C PRO A 160 -8.78 -1.78 9.23
N ILE A 161 -7.45 -1.95 9.43
CA ILE A 161 -6.60 -2.64 8.46
C ILE A 161 -6.96 -4.11 8.35
N PHE A 162 -7.08 -4.79 9.49
CA PHE A 162 -7.27 -6.24 9.53
C PHE A 162 -8.70 -6.68 9.86
N ALA A 163 -9.68 -5.75 9.90
CA ALA A 163 -11.07 -6.12 10.17
C ALA A 163 -11.61 -7.08 9.10
N GLY A 164 -12.12 -8.22 9.54
CA GLY A 164 -12.63 -9.28 8.67
C GLY A 164 -11.54 -10.08 7.93
N ALA A 165 -10.27 -9.94 8.29
CA ALA A 165 -9.23 -10.86 7.86
C ALA A 165 -9.44 -12.25 8.50
N ALA A 166 -8.92 -13.30 7.83
CA ALA A 166 -8.75 -14.61 8.47
C ALA A 166 -7.63 -14.56 9.53
N ASP A 167 -7.46 -15.63 10.26
CA ASP A 167 -6.42 -15.75 11.29
C ASP A 167 -5.08 -16.15 10.65
N PHE A 168 -4.01 -15.44 11.03
CA PHE A 168 -2.67 -15.68 10.51
C PHE A 168 -1.64 -15.70 11.63
N ASP A 169 -0.68 -16.63 11.52
CA ASP A 169 0.61 -16.50 12.19
C ASP A 169 1.52 -15.56 11.41
N LEU A 170 2.32 -14.78 12.13
CA LEU A 170 3.22 -13.78 11.53
C LEU A 170 4.67 -14.07 11.96
N GLU A 171 5.52 -14.42 10.99
CA GLU A 171 6.96 -14.48 11.19
C GLU A 171 7.56 -13.10 10.95
N LEU A 172 8.22 -12.51 11.95
CA LEU A 172 8.92 -11.24 11.81
C LEU A 172 10.15 -11.41 10.92
N LEU A 173 10.16 -10.76 9.77
CA LEU A 173 11.29 -10.75 8.84
C LEU A 173 12.22 -9.56 9.08
N GLU A 174 11.66 -8.39 9.35
CA GLU A 174 12.40 -7.15 9.52
C GLU A 174 11.68 -6.18 10.45
N SER A 175 12.44 -5.41 11.23
CA SER A 175 11.94 -4.31 12.04
C SER A 175 12.86 -3.11 11.96
N ARG A 176 12.28 -1.90 11.92
CA ARG A 176 13.00 -0.63 11.91
C ARG A 176 12.33 0.36 12.84
N THR A 177 13.13 1.18 13.50
CA THR A 177 12.66 2.41 14.12
C THR A 177 13.12 3.57 13.25
N LEU A 178 12.18 4.40 12.81
CA LEU A 178 12.41 5.54 11.96
C LEU A 178 12.02 6.81 12.72
N ASP A 179 12.79 7.87 12.53
CA ASP A 179 12.58 9.16 13.21
C ASP A 179 12.47 9.06 14.76
N GLY A 180 13.02 7.98 15.34
CA GLY A 180 13.03 7.70 16.77
C GLY A 180 11.69 7.23 17.36
N HIS A 181 10.61 7.18 16.60
CA HIS A 181 9.27 6.89 17.14
C HIS A 181 8.30 6.18 16.17
N ILE A 182 8.62 6.05 14.90
CA ILE A 182 7.82 5.30 13.93
C ILE A 182 8.39 3.90 13.82
N LEU A 183 7.55 2.87 13.90
CA LEU A 183 7.96 1.48 13.74
C LEU A 183 7.53 0.97 12.37
N GLU A 184 8.46 0.42 11.61
CA GLU A 184 8.15 -0.36 10.41
C GLU A 184 8.47 -1.81 10.67
N LEU A 185 7.47 -2.68 10.46
CA LEU A 185 7.55 -4.12 10.69
C LEU A 185 7.18 -4.84 9.39
N THR A 186 8.02 -5.78 8.99
CA THR A 186 7.74 -6.64 7.83
C THR A 186 7.58 -8.07 8.30
N TYR A 187 6.45 -8.67 7.99
CA TYR A 187 6.11 -10.03 8.37
C TYR A 187 5.85 -10.92 7.16
N ARG A 188 6.11 -12.22 7.33
CA ARG A 188 5.57 -13.28 6.47
C ARG A 188 4.29 -13.80 7.11
N PRO A 189 3.12 -13.68 6.47
CA PRO A 189 1.89 -14.26 6.97
C PRO A 189 1.78 -15.75 6.60
N THR A 190 1.28 -16.56 7.52
CA THR A 190 0.89 -17.95 7.29
C THR A 190 -0.54 -18.14 7.78
N LEU A 191 -1.44 -18.60 6.90
CA LEU A 191 -2.84 -18.86 7.25
C LEU A 191 -2.91 -20.06 8.22
N HIS A 192 -3.76 -19.93 9.27
CA HIS A 192 -4.11 -21.03 10.16
C HIS A 192 -4.93 -22.10 9.46
#